data_d780c737621f6b16f82af21d743fc9e7
#
_entry.id   d780c737621f6b16f82af21d743fc9e7
#
_cell.length_a   1.000
_cell.length_b   1.000
_cell.length_c   1.000
_cell.angle_alpha   90.00
_cell.angle_beta   90.00
_cell.angle_gamma   90.00
#
_symmetry.space_group_name_H-M   'P 1'
#
loop_
_entity.id
_entity.type
_entity.pdbx_description
1 polymer ?
#
loop_
_entity_poly.entity_id
_entity_poly.type
_entity_poly.pdbx_seq_one_letter_code
_entity_poly.pdbx_strand_id
1 'polypeptide(L)'
;MLNKLDYYAAVLSDVHLCHDRTDTRRIVNEIKIYFPDDSSTEKLDTIYIAGDWFDKLITYPNENLNHAEDAMIYLLKLCKKRNIQLRVLEGTPSHDWKQPKRFLHLNKRINADLKYFETLDIEHNDKFGIDVLYIPDEYDPDTNKTFIDVKKKMTSLGLEKVDLAIMHGQFKYQLPEIARVPKHDEKNYLDIVKYYIAIGHVHTFSTFDRIIAQGSFSRLAHGEENPKGHVRFHLYQNGDMNYEFIENKEATKYITIDVRNMEVSDVVTKIKNITSKLPSGSYIRLRANKNDPILIKQNLDLLSMNEYGM
;
A
#
# COMPACT_ATOMS: atom_id res chain seq x y z
N MET A 1 -29.03 23.20 -2.14
CA MET A 1 -28.52 21.84 -1.96
C MET A 1 -27.47 21.66 -3.04
N LEU A 2 -26.20 21.61 -2.67
CA LEU A 2 -25.12 21.23 -3.60
C LEU A 2 -25.45 19.80 -4.05
N ASN A 3 -25.57 19.60 -5.38
CA ASN A 3 -25.66 18.24 -5.93
C ASN A 3 -24.40 17.51 -5.48
N LYS A 4 -24.52 16.60 -4.52
CA LYS A 4 -23.43 15.70 -4.18
C LYS A 4 -23.13 14.89 -5.43
N LEU A 5 -22.01 15.18 -6.05
CA LEU A 5 -21.50 14.39 -7.18
C LEU A 5 -21.15 12.99 -6.68
N ASP A 6 -21.40 11.99 -7.50
CA ASP A 6 -20.79 10.67 -7.28
C ASP A 6 -19.28 10.87 -7.15
N TYR A 7 -18.67 10.23 -6.16
CA TYR A 7 -17.23 10.33 -5.92
C TYR A 7 -16.60 8.95 -5.91
N TYR A 8 -15.68 8.72 -6.83
CA TYR A 8 -15.02 7.43 -7.00
C TYR A 8 -13.52 7.56 -6.83
N ALA A 9 -12.94 6.86 -5.86
CA ALA A 9 -11.53 6.98 -5.54
C ALA A 9 -10.86 5.62 -5.36
N ALA A 10 -9.53 5.62 -5.58
CA ALA A 10 -8.67 4.49 -5.28
C ALA A 10 -7.71 4.85 -4.16
N VAL A 11 -7.42 3.89 -3.28
CA VAL A 11 -6.43 4.02 -2.21
C VAL A 11 -5.45 2.88 -2.28
N LEU A 12 -4.16 3.19 -2.39
CA LEU A 12 -3.07 2.23 -2.27
C LEU A 12 -2.10 2.71 -1.20
N SER A 13 -1.39 1.79 -0.56
CA SER A 13 -0.35 2.08 0.42
C SER A 13 0.71 0.99 0.43
N ASP A 14 1.75 1.18 1.22
CA ASP A 14 2.75 0.17 1.51
C ASP A 14 3.31 -0.42 0.20
N VAL A 15 3.72 0.47 -0.71
CA VAL A 15 4.27 0.13 -2.03
C VAL A 15 5.72 -0.31 -1.88
N HIS A 16 6.46 0.32 -0.94
CA HIS A 16 7.83 -0.01 -0.56
C HIS A 16 8.78 -0.11 -1.76
N LEU A 17 8.77 0.88 -2.64
CA LEU A 17 9.74 0.96 -3.73
C LEU A 17 11.17 1.03 -3.17
N CYS A 18 12.10 0.43 -3.87
CA CYS A 18 13.51 0.32 -3.49
C CYS A 18 13.77 -0.59 -2.28
N HIS A 19 12.86 -1.51 -1.96
CA HIS A 19 13.10 -2.59 -1.00
C HIS A 19 14.22 -3.51 -1.52
N ASP A 20 15.11 -4.00 -0.61
CA ASP A 20 16.31 -4.75 -1.00
C ASP A 20 16.03 -6.11 -1.65
N ARG A 21 14.87 -6.71 -1.36
CA ARG A 21 14.53 -8.07 -1.81
C ARG A 21 13.44 -8.10 -2.88
N THR A 22 12.97 -6.93 -3.33
CA THR A 22 11.94 -6.84 -4.36
C THR A 22 12.44 -6.06 -5.55
N ASP A 23 12.05 -6.49 -6.74
CA ASP A 23 12.36 -5.75 -7.97
C ASP A 23 11.45 -4.53 -8.08
N THR A 24 11.99 -3.34 -7.85
CA THR A 24 11.28 -2.07 -7.96
C THR A 24 10.65 -1.91 -9.34
N ARG A 25 11.34 -2.29 -10.43
CA ARG A 25 10.80 -2.19 -11.80
C ARG A 25 9.55 -3.05 -11.97
N ARG A 26 9.49 -4.21 -11.31
CA ARG A 26 8.31 -5.06 -11.34
C ARG A 26 7.12 -4.40 -10.66
N ILE A 27 7.30 -3.87 -9.45
CA ILE A 27 6.23 -3.15 -8.73
C ILE A 27 5.72 -1.95 -9.55
N VAL A 28 6.62 -1.24 -10.22
CA VAL A 28 6.25 -0.14 -11.14
C VAL A 28 5.39 -0.64 -12.30
N ASN A 29 5.69 -1.80 -12.86
CA ASN A 29 4.86 -2.40 -13.91
C ASN A 29 3.49 -2.85 -13.35
N GLU A 30 3.45 -3.39 -12.14
CA GLU A 30 2.20 -3.71 -11.44
C GLU A 30 1.33 -2.45 -11.29
N ILE A 31 1.91 -1.33 -10.86
CA ILE A 31 1.19 -0.04 -10.78
C ILE A 31 0.57 0.32 -12.14
N LYS A 32 1.33 0.18 -13.23
CA LYS A 32 0.83 0.50 -14.58
C LYS A 32 -0.29 -0.43 -15.04
N ILE A 33 -0.28 -1.69 -14.62
CA ILE A 33 -1.34 -2.67 -14.93
C ILE A 33 -2.63 -2.33 -14.18
N TYR A 34 -2.55 -1.93 -12.91
CA TYR A 34 -3.72 -1.67 -12.08
C TYR A 34 -4.25 -0.24 -12.16
N PHE A 35 -3.43 0.68 -12.66
CA PHE A 35 -3.80 2.05 -12.99
C PHE A 35 -3.46 2.35 -14.46
N PRO A 36 -4.06 1.63 -15.43
CA PRO A 36 -3.74 1.83 -16.84
C PRO A 36 -4.31 3.15 -17.36
N ASP A 37 -3.72 3.68 -18.45
CA ASP A 37 -4.23 4.87 -19.13
C ASP A 37 -5.41 4.53 -20.06
N ASP A 38 -6.49 4.00 -19.48
CA ASP A 38 -7.71 3.60 -20.19
C ASP A 38 -9.00 3.97 -19.43
N SER A 39 -10.14 3.50 -19.90
CA SER A 39 -11.46 3.80 -19.34
C SER A 39 -11.66 3.26 -17.91
N SER A 40 -10.91 2.27 -17.46
CA SER A 40 -11.05 1.73 -16.10
C SER A 40 -10.50 2.70 -15.05
N THR A 41 -9.49 3.48 -15.42
CA THR A 41 -8.89 4.52 -14.56
C THR A 41 -9.59 5.87 -14.77
N GLU A 42 -10.13 6.13 -15.95
CA GLU A 42 -10.80 7.40 -16.29
C GLU A 42 -11.97 7.74 -15.37
N LYS A 43 -12.61 6.75 -14.76
CA LYS A 43 -13.71 6.95 -13.81
C LYS A 43 -13.28 7.43 -12.44
N LEU A 44 -12.00 7.33 -12.12
CA LEU A 44 -11.48 7.77 -10.82
C LEU A 44 -11.46 9.31 -10.74
N ASP A 45 -11.94 9.82 -9.62
CA ASP A 45 -11.84 11.23 -9.26
C ASP A 45 -10.54 11.52 -8.50
N THR A 46 -10.13 10.59 -7.64
CA THR A 46 -8.92 10.74 -6.83
C THR A 46 -8.18 9.42 -6.69
N ILE A 47 -6.86 9.50 -6.71
CA ILE A 47 -5.96 8.43 -6.27
C ILE A 47 -5.28 8.89 -5.00
N TYR A 48 -5.43 8.11 -3.94
CA TYR A 48 -4.76 8.31 -2.65
C TYR A 48 -3.58 7.35 -2.53
N ILE A 49 -2.43 7.87 -2.13
CA ILE A 49 -1.29 7.08 -1.65
C ILE A 49 -1.24 7.27 -0.14
N ALA A 50 -1.63 6.25 0.60
CA ALA A 50 -1.78 6.31 2.04
C ALA A 50 -0.50 5.85 2.76
N GLY A 51 0.64 6.46 2.41
CA GLY A 51 1.96 6.24 3.04
C GLY A 51 2.75 5.06 2.51
N ASP A 52 4.01 4.98 2.95
CA ASP A 52 5.00 3.96 2.65
C ASP A 52 5.17 3.72 1.14
N TRP A 53 5.41 4.83 0.43
CA TRP A 53 5.77 4.79 -0.98
C TRP A 53 7.17 4.22 -1.19
N PHE A 54 8.14 4.61 -0.35
CA PHE A 54 9.49 4.07 -0.31
C PHE A 54 9.66 3.06 0.84
N ASP A 55 10.63 2.17 0.73
CA ASP A 55 10.95 1.19 1.78
C ASP A 55 11.95 1.72 2.81
N LYS A 56 12.83 2.63 2.37
CA LYS A 56 13.93 3.14 3.20
C LYS A 56 14.47 4.45 2.63
N LEU A 57 15.33 5.11 3.41
CA LEU A 57 16.10 6.23 2.89
C LEU A 57 16.99 5.77 1.73
N ILE A 58 16.79 6.37 0.58
CA ILE A 58 17.56 6.07 -0.62
C ILE A 58 18.79 6.98 -0.65
N THR A 59 19.95 6.36 -0.63
CA THR A 59 21.23 7.04 -0.80
C THR A 59 21.68 6.94 -2.25
N TYR A 60 22.16 8.04 -2.80
CA TYR A 60 22.67 8.09 -4.17
C TYR A 60 24.11 7.55 -4.24
N PRO A 61 24.51 6.80 -5.29
CA PRO A 61 23.71 6.34 -6.43
C PRO A 61 22.86 5.09 -6.10
N ASN A 62 21.64 5.04 -6.64
CA ASN A 62 20.75 3.89 -6.51
C ASN A 62 19.98 3.68 -7.84
N GLU A 63 20.17 2.52 -8.47
CA GLU A 63 19.54 2.20 -9.77
C GLU A 63 18.00 2.14 -9.67
N ASN A 64 17.47 1.66 -8.55
CA ASN A 64 16.03 1.56 -8.33
C ASN A 64 15.35 2.92 -8.19
N LEU A 65 16.10 4.00 -7.88
CA LEU A 65 15.53 5.34 -7.76
C LEU A 65 14.93 5.81 -9.10
N ASN A 66 15.59 5.51 -10.21
CA ASN A 66 15.07 5.88 -11.54
C ASN A 66 13.72 5.21 -11.80
N HIS A 67 13.58 3.93 -11.45
CA HIS A 67 12.31 3.21 -11.58
C HIS A 67 11.22 3.78 -10.66
N ALA A 68 11.58 4.14 -9.42
CA ALA A 68 10.63 4.77 -8.50
C ALA A 68 10.16 6.13 -9.03
N GLU A 69 11.06 6.93 -9.64
CA GLU A 69 10.69 8.19 -10.29
C GLU A 69 9.83 7.98 -11.54
N ASP A 70 10.08 6.93 -12.31
CA ASP A 70 9.25 6.56 -13.45
C ASP A 70 7.81 6.27 -13.03
N ALA A 71 7.60 5.61 -11.88
CA ALA A 71 6.27 5.39 -11.32
C ALA A 71 5.59 6.71 -10.92
N MET A 72 6.33 7.60 -10.25
CA MET A 72 5.82 8.91 -9.86
C MET A 72 5.42 9.75 -11.08
N ILE A 73 6.29 9.80 -12.09
CA ILE A 73 6.05 10.52 -13.36
C ILE A 73 4.85 9.91 -14.09
N TYR A 74 4.75 8.59 -14.11
CA TYR A 74 3.63 7.90 -14.73
C TYR A 74 2.30 8.30 -14.07
N LEU A 75 2.20 8.19 -12.73
CA LEU A 75 0.98 8.56 -12.01
C LEU A 75 0.63 10.04 -12.18
N LEU A 76 1.61 10.94 -12.12
CA LEU A 76 1.39 12.37 -12.37
C LEU A 76 0.85 12.65 -13.78
N LYS A 77 1.44 12.02 -14.82
CA LYS A 77 0.97 12.16 -16.20
C LYS A 77 -0.42 11.59 -16.39
N LEU A 78 -0.68 10.41 -15.81
CA LEU A 78 -1.99 9.76 -15.84
C LEU A 78 -3.05 10.67 -15.21
N CYS A 79 -2.79 11.14 -13.97
CA CYS A 79 -3.70 12.02 -13.24
C CYS A 79 -3.95 13.33 -14.01
N LYS A 80 -2.91 13.95 -14.58
CA LYS A 80 -3.06 15.14 -15.41
C LYS A 80 -3.93 14.89 -16.64
N LYS A 81 -3.66 13.80 -17.36
CA LYS A 81 -4.37 13.46 -18.60
C LYS A 81 -5.84 13.14 -18.35
N ARG A 82 -6.14 12.44 -17.25
CA ARG A 82 -7.49 11.98 -16.91
C ARG A 82 -8.24 12.89 -15.95
N ASN A 83 -7.66 14.05 -15.58
CA ASN A 83 -8.22 15.00 -14.62
C ASN A 83 -8.53 14.37 -13.24
N ILE A 84 -7.66 13.46 -12.82
CA ILE A 84 -7.71 12.76 -11.53
C ILE A 84 -6.87 13.55 -10.52
N GLN A 85 -7.34 13.69 -9.31
CA GLN A 85 -6.56 14.26 -8.21
C GLN A 85 -5.60 13.22 -7.67
N LEU A 86 -4.35 13.60 -7.38
CA LEU A 86 -3.39 12.74 -6.69
C LEU A 86 -3.14 13.32 -5.29
N ARG A 87 -3.39 12.52 -4.27
CA ARG A 87 -3.19 12.88 -2.86
C ARG A 87 -2.20 11.90 -2.24
N VAL A 88 -1.09 12.41 -1.76
CA VAL A 88 0.01 11.59 -1.22
C VAL A 88 0.18 11.92 0.25
N LEU A 89 0.04 10.93 1.10
CA LEU A 89 0.30 11.01 2.54
C LEU A 89 1.70 10.47 2.84
N GLU A 90 2.41 11.12 3.75
CA GLU A 90 3.65 10.57 4.32
C GLU A 90 3.34 9.31 5.11
N GLY A 91 4.16 8.27 4.95
CA GLY A 91 4.07 7.03 5.69
C GLY A 91 5.00 7.01 6.91
N THR A 92 5.51 5.81 7.23
CA THR A 92 6.40 5.58 8.36
C THR A 92 7.71 6.37 8.18
N PRO A 93 8.15 7.14 9.19
CA PRO A 93 9.36 7.96 9.07
C PRO A 93 10.63 7.19 8.69
N SER A 94 10.74 5.91 9.13
CA SER A 94 11.87 5.04 8.78
C SER A 94 11.80 4.47 7.36
N HIS A 95 10.68 4.58 6.68
CA HIS A 95 10.47 4.15 5.30
C HIS A 95 10.52 5.34 4.34
N ASP A 96 9.58 6.25 4.46
CA ASP A 96 9.42 7.34 3.51
C ASP A 96 10.49 8.45 3.65
N TRP A 97 10.92 8.80 4.86
CA TRP A 97 11.93 9.85 5.08
C TRP A 97 11.63 11.17 4.36
N LYS A 98 10.36 11.51 4.19
CA LYS A 98 9.91 12.68 3.42
C LYS A 98 10.32 12.65 1.92
N GLN A 99 10.77 11.50 1.43
CA GLN A 99 11.16 11.33 0.04
C GLN A 99 9.95 11.43 -0.93
N PRO A 100 8.69 11.10 -0.54
CA PRO A 100 7.51 11.36 -1.37
C PRO A 100 7.33 12.84 -1.76
N LYS A 101 7.95 13.80 -1.07
CA LYS A 101 8.07 15.20 -1.55
C LYS A 101 8.60 15.31 -2.98
N ARG A 102 9.28 14.29 -3.47
CA ARG A 102 9.76 14.24 -4.84
C ARG A 102 8.62 14.34 -5.87
N PHE A 103 7.43 13.87 -5.55
CA PHE A 103 6.22 14.11 -6.36
C PHE A 103 6.02 15.61 -6.65
N LEU A 104 6.20 16.49 -5.65
CA LEU A 104 6.05 17.94 -5.82
C LEU A 104 7.10 18.50 -6.80
N HIS A 105 8.35 18.01 -6.72
CA HIS A 105 9.40 18.46 -7.63
C HIS A 105 9.15 18.03 -9.08
N LEU A 106 8.79 16.78 -9.29
CA LEU A 106 8.47 16.23 -10.61
C LEU A 106 7.23 16.91 -11.19
N ASN A 107 6.25 17.23 -10.34
CA ASN A 107 5.00 17.86 -10.76
C ASN A 107 5.16 19.30 -11.26
N LYS A 108 6.24 20.01 -10.90
CA LYS A 108 6.50 21.38 -11.43
C LYS A 108 6.49 21.45 -12.97
N ARG A 109 6.85 20.34 -13.64
CA ARG A 109 6.86 20.25 -15.11
C ARG A 109 5.59 19.63 -15.69
N ILE A 110 4.86 18.83 -14.89
CA ILE A 110 3.69 18.08 -15.36
C ILE A 110 2.40 18.86 -15.05
N ASN A 111 2.34 19.52 -13.90
CA ASN A 111 1.20 20.31 -13.43
C ASN A 111 -0.10 19.50 -13.33
N ALA A 112 -0.03 18.34 -12.67
CA ALA A 112 -1.20 17.55 -12.23
C ALA A 112 -1.81 18.17 -10.96
N ASP A 113 -3.07 17.87 -10.68
CA ASP A 113 -3.70 18.22 -9.40
C ASP A 113 -3.15 17.32 -8.29
N LEU A 114 -2.06 17.76 -7.66
CA LEU A 114 -1.32 17.05 -6.64
C LEU A 114 -1.30 17.82 -5.32
N LYS A 115 -1.59 17.12 -4.23
CA LYS A 115 -1.24 17.55 -2.87
C LYS A 115 -0.46 16.46 -2.15
N TYR A 116 0.49 16.89 -1.30
CA TYR A 116 1.28 16.04 -0.43
C TYR A 116 1.08 16.49 1.03
N PHE A 117 0.76 15.53 1.88
CA PHE A 117 0.47 15.74 3.29
C PHE A 117 1.57 15.11 4.14
N GLU A 118 2.42 15.96 4.71
CA GLU A 118 3.53 15.59 5.60
C GLU A 118 3.12 15.56 7.06
N THR A 119 2.06 16.30 7.39
CA THR A 119 1.55 16.46 8.76
C THR A 119 0.05 16.29 8.77
N LEU A 120 -0.53 16.15 9.96
CA LEU A 120 -1.97 16.15 10.15
C LEU A 120 -2.61 17.38 9.51
N ASP A 121 -3.56 17.15 8.62
CA ASP A 121 -4.31 18.22 7.96
C ASP A 121 -5.72 17.78 7.58
N ILE A 122 -6.59 18.76 7.25
CA ILE A 122 -7.92 18.53 6.69
C ILE A 122 -8.00 19.36 5.40
N GLU A 123 -8.28 18.68 4.30
CA GLU A 123 -8.54 19.30 3.00
C GLU A 123 -10.03 19.43 2.76
N HIS A 124 -10.52 20.65 2.54
CA HIS A 124 -11.80 20.83 1.87
C HIS A 124 -11.59 20.67 0.36
N ASN A 125 -12.25 19.67 -0.22
CA ASN A 125 -12.19 19.42 -1.65
C ASN A 125 -13.36 20.09 -2.34
N ASP A 126 -13.17 21.33 -2.82
CA ASP A 126 -14.20 22.16 -3.46
C ASP A 126 -14.87 21.46 -4.65
N LYS A 127 -14.12 20.65 -5.41
CA LYS A 127 -14.63 19.97 -6.60
C LYS A 127 -15.73 18.99 -6.28
N PHE A 128 -15.64 18.32 -5.12
CA PHE A 128 -16.58 17.28 -4.72
C PHE A 128 -17.41 17.65 -3.47
N GLY A 129 -17.07 18.76 -2.82
CA GLY A 129 -17.73 19.21 -1.60
C GLY A 129 -17.56 18.23 -0.43
N ILE A 130 -16.37 17.64 -0.29
CA ILE A 130 -16.02 16.70 0.78
C ILE A 130 -14.84 17.19 1.61
N ASP A 131 -14.89 16.90 2.90
CA ASP A 131 -13.78 17.15 3.81
C ASP A 131 -13.01 15.87 4.07
N VAL A 132 -11.70 15.89 3.83
CA VAL A 132 -10.82 14.71 3.97
C VAL A 132 -9.76 14.98 5.01
N LEU A 133 -9.73 14.14 6.05
CA LEU A 133 -8.72 14.15 7.10
C LEU A 133 -7.51 13.32 6.68
N TYR A 134 -6.30 13.86 6.85
CA TYR A 134 -5.02 13.19 6.58
C TYR A 134 -4.22 13.07 7.87
N ILE A 135 -3.79 11.86 8.22
CA ILE A 135 -2.96 11.58 9.40
C ILE A 135 -1.79 10.71 8.99
N PRO A 136 -0.56 11.26 8.88
CA PRO A 136 0.65 10.48 8.64
C PRO A 136 1.00 9.61 9.85
N ASP A 137 1.82 8.59 9.66
CA ASP A 137 2.28 7.72 10.74
C ASP A 137 3.17 8.49 11.72
N GLU A 138 3.15 8.03 12.97
CA GLU A 138 3.96 8.62 14.06
C GLU A 138 3.88 10.16 14.13
N TYR A 139 2.74 10.73 13.71
CA TYR A 139 2.48 12.16 13.90
C TYR A 139 2.76 12.57 15.34
N ASP A 140 2.28 11.77 16.28
CA ASP A 140 2.65 11.80 17.69
C ASP A 140 2.66 10.37 18.23
N PRO A 141 3.70 9.94 18.99
CA PRO A 141 3.76 8.60 19.60
C PRO A 141 2.55 8.29 20.51
N ASP A 142 1.92 9.32 21.07
CA ASP A 142 0.66 9.19 21.80
C ASP A 142 -0.54 9.42 20.84
N THR A 143 -1.16 8.34 20.41
CA THR A 143 -2.33 8.38 19.52
C THR A 143 -3.53 9.12 20.11
N ASN A 144 -3.65 9.22 21.43
CA ASN A 144 -4.69 10.06 22.07
C ASN A 144 -4.42 11.53 21.84
N LYS A 145 -3.16 11.93 21.91
CA LYS A 145 -2.74 13.31 21.61
C LYS A 145 -2.97 13.64 20.14
N THR A 146 -2.63 12.72 19.22
CA THR A 146 -2.99 12.84 17.81
C THR A 146 -4.48 13.09 17.65
N PHE A 147 -5.34 12.32 18.32
CA PHE A 147 -6.79 12.51 18.23
C PHE A 147 -7.25 13.85 18.81
N ILE A 148 -6.65 14.33 19.91
CA ILE A 148 -6.92 15.66 20.44
C ILE A 148 -6.58 16.74 19.42
N ASP A 149 -5.48 16.62 18.72
CA ASP A 149 -5.07 17.59 17.68
C ASP A 149 -5.99 17.52 16.45
N VAL A 150 -6.46 16.34 16.07
CA VAL A 150 -7.55 16.19 15.07
C VAL A 150 -8.79 17.01 15.50
N LYS A 151 -9.25 16.84 16.74
CA LYS A 151 -10.42 17.57 17.24
C LYS A 151 -10.22 19.09 17.27
N LYS A 152 -9.02 19.55 17.65
CA LYS A 152 -8.67 20.98 17.60
C LYS A 152 -8.71 21.50 16.16
N LYS A 153 -8.14 20.77 15.21
CA LYS A 153 -8.14 21.14 13.79
C LYS A 153 -9.56 21.22 13.25
N MET A 154 -10.41 20.23 13.51
CA MET A 154 -11.82 20.22 13.13
C MET A 154 -12.57 21.43 13.70
N THR A 155 -12.38 21.69 14.99
CA THR A 155 -13.02 22.85 15.67
C THR A 155 -12.59 24.17 15.03
N SER A 156 -11.30 24.32 14.68
CA SER A 156 -10.81 25.55 14.03
C SER A 156 -11.41 25.78 12.64
N LEU A 157 -11.89 24.72 11.99
CA LEU A 157 -12.56 24.75 10.69
C LEU A 157 -14.10 24.74 10.80
N GLY A 158 -14.64 24.68 12.02
CA GLY A 158 -16.10 24.61 12.25
C GLY A 158 -16.73 23.27 11.84
N LEU A 159 -15.93 22.20 11.79
CA LEU A 159 -16.37 20.88 11.36
C LEU A 159 -16.76 20.01 12.57
N GLU A 160 -17.94 19.42 12.55
CA GLU A 160 -18.35 18.38 13.49
C GLU A 160 -17.86 17.00 13.03
N LYS A 161 -17.90 16.73 11.73
CA LYS A 161 -17.43 15.50 11.09
C LYS A 161 -16.71 15.82 9.79
N VAL A 162 -15.79 14.93 9.40
CA VAL A 162 -15.20 14.89 8.05
C VAL A 162 -15.87 13.78 7.24
N ASP A 163 -15.76 13.84 5.93
CA ASP A 163 -16.37 12.83 5.05
C ASP A 163 -15.51 11.57 4.96
N LEU A 164 -14.20 11.74 4.83
CA LEU A 164 -13.23 10.66 4.71
C LEU A 164 -12.04 10.88 5.63
N ALA A 165 -11.32 9.80 5.96
CA ALA A 165 -9.99 9.87 6.53
C ALA A 165 -9.02 8.98 5.76
N ILE A 166 -7.83 9.52 5.45
CA ILE A 166 -6.69 8.80 4.87
C ILE A 166 -5.58 8.82 5.92
N MET A 167 -5.20 7.65 6.39
CA MET A 167 -4.29 7.50 7.52
C MET A 167 -3.14 6.55 7.18
N HIS A 168 -2.05 6.72 7.87
CA HIS A 168 -0.99 5.70 7.94
C HIS A 168 -0.70 5.41 9.42
N GLY A 169 -0.59 4.12 9.76
CA GLY A 169 -0.48 3.64 11.14
C GLY A 169 -1.39 2.43 11.40
N GLN A 170 -1.83 2.24 12.64
CA GLN A 170 -2.56 1.04 13.00
C GLN A 170 -3.67 1.30 14.02
N PHE A 171 -4.76 0.57 13.89
CA PHE A 171 -5.84 0.51 14.86
C PHE A 171 -5.66 -0.64 15.84
N LYS A 172 -6.34 -0.58 16.98
CA LYS A 172 -6.27 -1.62 18.01
C LYS A 172 -6.69 -2.99 17.49
N TYR A 173 -7.75 -3.07 16.64
CA TYR A 173 -8.26 -4.34 16.14
C TYR A 173 -7.27 -5.09 15.23
N GLN A 174 -6.30 -4.40 14.64
CA GLN A 174 -5.36 -4.99 13.67
C GLN A 174 -4.22 -5.78 14.35
N LEU A 175 -3.97 -5.55 15.62
CA LEU A 175 -2.84 -6.10 16.34
C LEU A 175 -3.27 -6.80 17.61
N PRO A 176 -2.50 -7.83 18.06
CA PRO A 176 -2.71 -8.42 19.38
C PRO A 176 -2.64 -7.35 20.48
N GLU A 177 -3.44 -7.52 21.52
CA GLU A 177 -3.49 -6.58 22.65
C GLU A 177 -2.13 -6.38 23.32
N ILE A 178 -1.32 -7.47 23.38
CA ILE A 178 0.04 -7.45 23.94
C ILE A 178 1.04 -6.61 23.15
N ALA A 179 0.76 -6.25 21.90
CA ALA A 179 1.67 -5.43 21.09
C ALA A 179 1.80 -4.03 21.70
N ARG A 180 3.04 -3.68 22.10
CA ARG A 180 3.37 -2.40 22.75
C ARG A 180 3.79 -1.34 21.71
N VAL A 181 2.90 -1.05 20.78
CA VAL A 181 3.10 -0.03 19.74
C VAL A 181 1.94 0.96 19.78
N PRO A 182 2.11 2.20 19.31
CA PRO A 182 1.02 3.15 19.19
C PRO A 182 -0.13 2.56 18.37
N LYS A 183 -1.36 2.66 18.86
CA LYS A 183 -2.56 2.15 18.19
C LYS A 183 -3.69 3.15 18.34
N HIS A 184 -4.30 3.51 17.23
CA HIS A 184 -5.50 4.35 17.24
C HIS A 184 -6.71 3.58 17.79
N ASP A 185 -7.62 4.30 18.42
CA ASP A 185 -8.91 3.76 18.89
C ASP A 185 -9.95 3.92 17.79
N GLU A 186 -10.53 2.83 17.32
CA GLU A 186 -11.50 2.80 16.23
C GLU A 186 -12.70 3.72 16.50
N LYS A 187 -13.23 3.67 17.71
CA LYS A 187 -14.41 4.44 18.10
C LYS A 187 -14.19 5.93 17.91
N ASN A 188 -13.03 6.45 18.30
CA ASN A 188 -12.70 7.85 18.16
C ASN A 188 -12.89 8.35 16.72
N TYR A 189 -12.38 7.58 15.74
CA TYR A 189 -12.44 7.98 14.35
C TYR A 189 -13.78 7.66 13.69
N LEU A 190 -14.42 6.56 14.06
CA LEU A 190 -15.78 6.24 13.58
C LEU A 190 -16.81 7.28 14.01
N ASP A 191 -16.61 7.94 15.16
CA ASP A 191 -17.51 8.99 15.65
C ASP A 191 -17.39 10.30 14.82
N ILE A 192 -16.24 10.56 14.21
CA ILE A 192 -15.98 11.83 13.51
C ILE A 192 -15.91 11.70 11.98
N VAL A 193 -15.79 10.50 11.42
CA VAL A 193 -15.74 10.26 9.97
C VAL A 193 -17.09 9.71 9.50
N LYS A 194 -17.67 10.32 8.46
CA LYS A 194 -19.01 9.93 7.96
C LYS A 194 -18.98 8.66 7.14
N TYR A 195 -18.03 8.53 6.20
CA TYR A 195 -17.97 7.46 5.23
C TYR A 195 -16.83 6.50 5.56
N TYR A 196 -15.72 6.53 4.81
CA TYR A 196 -14.63 5.58 4.97
C TYR A 196 -13.40 6.18 5.65
N ILE A 197 -12.73 5.31 6.40
CA ILE A 197 -11.39 5.52 6.95
C ILE A 197 -10.48 4.52 6.25
N ALA A 198 -9.59 4.99 5.37
CA ALA A 198 -8.59 4.15 4.72
C ALA A 198 -7.26 4.29 5.46
N ILE A 199 -6.61 3.16 5.80
CA ILE A 199 -5.38 3.17 6.60
C ILE A 199 -4.34 2.20 6.04
N GLY A 200 -3.10 2.70 5.79
CA GLY A 200 -1.90 1.91 5.46
C GLY A 200 -1.13 1.49 6.70
N HIS A 201 0.05 0.88 6.52
CA HIS A 201 1.01 0.38 7.50
C HIS A 201 0.89 -1.12 7.81
N VAL A 202 -0.29 -1.66 8.03
CA VAL A 202 -0.47 -3.10 8.24
C VAL A 202 -0.66 -3.78 6.89
N HIS A 203 0.30 -4.59 6.46
CA HIS A 203 0.37 -5.17 5.11
C HIS A 203 -0.73 -6.19 4.77
N THR A 204 -1.65 -6.44 5.70
CA THR A 204 -2.76 -7.38 5.53
C THR A 204 -4.07 -6.63 5.35
N PHE A 205 -4.79 -6.90 4.26
CA PHE A 205 -6.14 -6.37 4.05
C PHE A 205 -7.05 -6.81 5.21
N SER A 206 -7.73 -5.83 5.80
CA SER A 206 -8.72 -6.08 6.86
C SER A 206 -9.73 -4.95 6.94
N THR A 207 -10.89 -5.23 7.53
CA THR A 207 -11.94 -4.24 7.71
C THR A 207 -12.54 -4.30 9.10
N PHE A 208 -12.98 -3.15 9.59
CA PHE A 208 -13.72 -3.04 10.84
C PHE A 208 -14.73 -1.87 10.70
N ASP A 209 -16.02 -2.16 10.63
CA ASP A 209 -17.07 -1.18 10.31
C ASP A 209 -16.72 -0.42 9.01
N ARG A 210 -16.50 0.89 9.08
CA ARG A 210 -16.12 1.77 7.96
C ARG A 210 -14.61 1.98 7.85
N ILE A 211 -13.81 1.27 8.64
CA ILE A 211 -12.35 1.26 8.55
C ILE A 211 -11.93 0.21 7.53
N ILE A 212 -11.09 0.59 6.59
CA ILE A 212 -10.54 -0.27 5.55
C ILE A 212 -9.02 -0.15 5.60
N ALA A 213 -8.36 -1.19 6.06
CA ALA A 213 -6.91 -1.33 5.91
C ALA A 213 -6.64 -2.03 4.58
N GLN A 214 -6.15 -1.29 3.58
CA GLN A 214 -5.99 -1.81 2.22
C GLN A 214 -4.87 -2.84 2.10
N GLY A 215 -3.97 -2.93 3.08
CA GLY A 215 -2.80 -3.79 3.01
C GLY A 215 -1.74 -3.28 2.04
N SER A 216 -0.64 -4.00 1.89
CA SER A 216 0.40 -3.62 0.94
C SER A 216 -0.01 -3.89 -0.52
N PHE A 217 0.45 -3.03 -1.43
CA PHE A 217 0.15 -3.14 -2.86
C PHE A 217 0.77 -4.39 -3.49
N SER A 218 1.98 -4.76 -3.07
CA SER A 218 2.68 -5.96 -3.52
C SER A 218 3.25 -6.75 -2.34
N ARG A 219 3.83 -7.94 -2.58
CA ARG A 219 4.48 -8.75 -1.56
C ARG A 219 5.95 -8.38 -1.43
N LEU A 220 6.42 -8.26 -0.20
CA LEU A 220 7.79 -7.87 0.14
C LEU A 220 8.62 -9.04 0.69
N ALA A 221 7.98 -10.04 1.30
CA ALA A 221 8.69 -11.11 1.99
C ALA A 221 7.91 -12.43 2.09
N HIS A 222 8.59 -13.49 2.48
CA HIS A 222 7.95 -14.73 2.93
C HIS A 222 7.12 -14.48 4.20
N GLY A 223 5.92 -15.02 4.21
CA GLY A 223 4.93 -14.83 5.28
C GLY A 223 3.82 -13.85 4.92
N GLU A 224 3.96 -13.11 3.83
CA GLU A 224 2.93 -12.24 3.28
C GLU A 224 2.10 -12.96 2.22
N GLU A 225 1.53 -14.10 2.56
CA GLU A 225 0.79 -14.95 1.59
C GLU A 225 -0.62 -14.43 1.28
N ASN A 226 -1.15 -13.52 2.10
CA ASN A 226 -2.46 -12.90 1.90
C ASN A 226 -2.54 -12.13 0.57
N PRO A 227 -3.75 -11.98 0.00
CA PRO A 227 -3.95 -11.13 -1.17
C PRO A 227 -3.39 -9.73 -0.97
N LYS A 228 -2.76 -9.19 -2.00
CA LYS A 228 -2.19 -7.84 -2.07
C LYS A 228 -2.95 -7.03 -3.09
N GLY A 229 -2.94 -5.70 -2.96
CA GLY A 229 -3.66 -4.88 -3.92
C GLY A 229 -3.96 -3.48 -3.42
N HIS A 230 -5.10 -2.96 -3.85
CA HIS A 230 -5.59 -1.65 -3.47
C HIS A 230 -7.11 -1.68 -3.31
N VAL A 231 -7.66 -0.65 -2.71
CA VAL A 231 -9.11 -0.51 -2.54
C VAL A 231 -9.63 0.58 -3.46
N ARG A 232 -10.78 0.35 -4.08
CA ARG A 232 -11.58 1.39 -4.71
C ARG A 232 -12.87 1.56 -3.93
N PHE A 233 -13.31 2.80 -3.73
CA PHE A 233 -14.57 3.08 -3.07
C PHE A 233 -15.38 4.12 -3.83
N HIS A 234 -16.69 4.00 -3.73
CA HIS A 234 -17.65 4.88 -4.36
C HIS A 234 -18.60 5.46 -3.34
N LEU A 235 -18.72 6.78 -3.34
CA LEU A 235 -19.75 7.51 -2.59
C LEU A 235 -20.79 7.98 -3.60
N TYR A 236 -22.01 7.45 -3.47
CA TYR A 236 -23.09 7.77 -4.40
C TYR A 236 -23.82 9.04 -4.01
N GLN A 237 -24.52 9.66 -4.97
CA GLN A 237 -25.32 10.88 -4.75
C GLN A 237 -26.39 10.74 -3.67
N ASN A 238 -26.96 9.56 -3.52
CA ASN A 238 -27.97 9.25 -2.50
C ASN A 238 -27.38 9.08 -1.09
N GLY A 239 -26.05 9.15 -0.94
CA GLY A 239 -25.34 8.95 0.32
C GLY A 239 -24.96 7.51 0.62
N ASP A 240 -25.31 6.56 -0.27
CA ASP A 240 -24.83 5.19 -0.18
C ASP A 240 -23.34 5.14 -0.48
N MET A 241 -22.70 4.07 -0.04
CA MET A 241 -21.27 3.83 -0.27
C MET A 241 -21.01 2.35 -0.48
N ASN A 242 -20.04 2.04 -1.33
CA ASN A 242 -19.47 0.70 -1.44
C ASN A 242 -17.97 0.77 -1.62
N TYR A 243 -17.29 -0.35 -1.40
CA TYR A 243 -15.88 -0.49 -1.73
C TYR A 243 -15.63 -1.87 -2.35
N GLU A 244 -14.52 -1.97 -3.09
CA GLU A 244 -14.03 -3.19 -3.68
C GLU A 244 -12.52 -3.30 -3.42
N PHE A 245 -12.06 -4.46 -2.97
CA PHE A 245 -10.64 -4.78 -2.92
C PHE A 245 -10.21 -5.33 -4.29
N ILE A 246 -9.31 -4.62 -4.95
CA ILE A 246 -8.74 -5.02 -6.25
C ILE A 246 -7.44 -5.77 -5.98
N GLU A 247 -7.50 -7.09 -6.09
CA GLU A 247 -6.33 -7.94 -5.88
C GLU A 247 -5.27 -7.73 -6.97
N ASN A 248 -4.03 -7.46 -6.56
CA ASN A 248 -2.86 -7.44 -7.42
C ASN A 248 -2.41 -8.89 -7.68
N LYS A 249 -2.91 -9.49 -8.75
CA LYS A 249 -2.58 -10.86 -9.17
C LYS A 249 -1.15 -10.99 -9.67
N GLU A 250 -0.53 -9.88 -10.09
CA GLU A 250 0.85 -9.80 -10.55
C GLU A 250 1.87 -9.74 -9.40
N ALA A 251 1.41 -9.51 -8.16
CA ALA A 251 2.26 -9.44 -6.98
C ALA A 251 3.11 -10.70 -6.84
N THR A 252 4.42 -10.51 -6.67
CA THR A 252 5.42 -11.57 -6.50
C THR A 252 4.93 -12.64 -5.52
N LYS A 253 5.09 -13.91 -5.87
CA LYS A 253 4.76 -15.01 -4.96
C LYS A 253 5.99 -15.38 -4.13
N TYR A 254 5.78 -15.52 -2.83
CA TYR A 254 6.76 -16.02 -1.86
C TYR A 254 6.22 -17.32 -1.29
N ILE A 255 6.84 -18.44 -1.64
CA ILE A 255 6.35 -19.77 -1.26
C ILE A 255 7.35 -20.47 -0.36
N THR A 256 6.88 -21.01 0.76
CA THR A 256 7.68 -21.89 1.61
C THR A 256 7.28 -23.34 1.34
N ILE A 257 8.21 -24.15 0.85
CA ILE A 257 8.01 -25.57 0.59
C ILE A 257 8.60 -26.36 1.75
N ASP A 258 7.77 -27.08 2.46
CA ASP A 258 8.21 -27.99 3.53
C ASP A 258 8.71 -29.30 2.90
N VAL A 259 10.01 -29.57 3.05
CA VAL A 259 10.72 -30.73 2.50
C VAL A 259 11.39 -31.57 3.59
N ARG A 260 10.98 -31.38 4.84
CA ARG A 260 11.55 -32.12 5.97
C ARG A 260 11.30 -33.63 5.85
N ASN A 261 12.36 -34.41 6.12
CA ASN A 261 12.37 -35.87 6.06
C ASN A 261 12.00 -36.45 4.68
N MET A 262 12.24 -35.71 3.61
CA MET A 262 11.98 -36.16 2.24
C MET A 262 13.28 -36.60 1.55
N GLU A 263 13.18 -37.63 0.71
CA GLU A 263 14.26 -38.01 -0.19
C GLU A 263 14.48 -36.95 -1.28
N VAL A 264 15.71 -36.83 -1.78
CA VAL A 264 16.09 -35.79 -2.75
C VAL A 264 15.24 -35.83 -4.01
N SER A 265 14.91 -37.01 -4.53
CA SER A 265 14.06 -37.19 -5.72
C SER A 265 12.65 -36.62 -5.51
N ASP A 266 12.10 -36.84 -4.30
CA ASP A 266 10.75 -36.36 -3.95
C ASP A 266 10.73 -34.85 -3.78
N VAL A 267 11.80 -34.28 -3.19
CA VAL A 267 11.98 -32.84 -3.08
C VAL A 267 12.01 -32.18 -4.47
N VAL A 268 12.83 -32.71 -5.38
CA VAL A 268 12.93 -32.19 -6.77
C VAL A 268 11.57 -32.27 -7.47
N THR A 269 10.86 -33.39 -7.34
CA THR A 269 9.54 -33.58 -7.93
C THR A 269 8.52 -32.57 -7.35
N LYS A 270 8.52 -32.38 -6.03
CA LYS A 270 7.64 -31.43 -5.34
C LYS A 270 7.90 -30.00 -5.78
N ILE A 271 9.18 -29.61 -5.85
CA ILE A 271 9.58 -28.26 -6.33
C ILE A 271 9.07 -28.06 -7.75
N LYS A 272 9.35 -28.99 -8.68
CA LYS A 272 8.90 -28.92 -10.08
C LYS A 272 7.38 -28.72 -10.19
N ASN A 273 6.61 -29.51 -9.45
CA ASN A 273 5.16 -29.45 -9.46
C ASN A 273 4.60 -28.11 -8.96
N ILE A 274 5.28 -27.49 -8.00
CA ILE A 274 4.86 -26.18 -7.46
C ILE A 274 5.32 -25.07 -8.40
N THR A 275 6.57 -25.06 -8.81
CA THR A 275 7.15 -23.98 -9.62
C THR A 275 6.53 -23.88 -11.00
N SER A 276 6.13 -25.00 -11.61
CA SER A 276 5.44 -25.00 -12.92
C SER A 276 4.11 -24.21 -12.93
N LYS A 277 3.57 -23.88 -11.76
CA LYS A 277 2.31 -23.13 -11.57
C LYS A 277 2.55 -21.69 -11.09
N LEU A 278 3.78 -21.31 -10.86
CA LEU A 278 4.12 -19.98 -10.34
C LEU A 278 4.54 -19.04 -11.48
N PRO A 279 4.22 -17.75 -11.35
CA PRO A 279 4.74 -16.75 -12.28
C PRO A 279 6.26 -16.64 -12.15
N SER A 280 6.92 -16.29 -13.26
CA SER A 280 8.38 -16.02 -13.27
C SER A 280 8.76 -14.97 -12.23
N GLY A 281 9.92 -15.12 -11.58
CA GLY A 281 10.38 -14.23 -10.51
C GLY A 281 9.73 -14.49 -9.15
N SER A 282 9.03 -15.62 -8.95
CA SER A 282 8.58 -16.05 -7.64
C SER A 282 9.74 -16.51 -6.77
N TYR A 283 9.67 -16.23 -5.46
CA TYR A 283 10.70 -16.62 -4.50
C TYR A 283 10.30 -17.90 -3.76
N ILE A 284 11.23 -18.85 -3.68
CA ILE A 284 11.01 -20.13 -3.03
C ILE A 284 11.95 -20.27 -1.85
N ARG A 285 11.39 -20.66 -0.70
CA ARG A 285 12.13 -21.03 0.48
C ARG A 285 11.85 -22.49 0.83
N LEU A 286 12.90 -23.29 0.98
CA LEU A 286 12.78 -24.65 1.46
C LEU A 286 12.87 -24.67 2.99
N ARG A 287 11.98 -25.43 3.62
CA ARG A 287 12.04 -25.75 5.05
C ARG A 287 12.51 -27.20 5.18
N ALA A 288 13.74 -27.40 5.64
CA ALA A 288 14.37 -28.70 5.85
C ALA A 288 14.88 -28.82 7.29
N ASN A 289 15.07 -30.05 7.80
CA ASN A 289 15.82 -30.31 9.03
C ASN A 289 17.32 -30.28 8.74
N LYS A 290 18.12 -29.99 9.77
CA LYS A 290 19.59 -29.85 9.68
C LYS A 290 20.30 -31.00 8.98
N ASN A 291 19.77 -32.22 9.06
CA ASN A 291 20.39 -33.45 8.53
C ASN A 291 19.68 -33.97 7.28
N ASP A 292 18.73 -33.25 6.72
CA ASP A 292 18.01 -33.71 5.53
C ASP A 292 18.95 -33.78 4.32
N PRO A 293 18.87 -34.85 3.49
CA PRO A 293 19.78 -35.07 2.36
C PRO A 293 19.83 -33.91 1.38
N ILE A 294 18.74 -33.13 1.23
CA ILE A 294 18.67 -31.99 0.32
C ILE A 294 19.68 -30.87 0.68
N LEU A 295 20.10 -30.76 1.94
CA LEU A 295 21.06 -29.75 2.39
C LEU A 295 22.52 -30.11 2.08
N ILE A 296 22.78 -31.29 1.54
CA ILE A 296 24.10 -31.65 1.06
C ILE A 296 24.39 -30.82 -0.19
N LYS A 297 25.57 -30.16 -0.25
CA LYS A 297 25.90 -29.18 -1.30
C LYS A 297 25.66 -29.73 -2.72
N GLN A 298 26.02 -30.97 -3.00
CA GLN A 298 25.80 -31.59 -4.31
C GLN A 298 24.32 -31.66 -4.71
N ASN A 299 23.40 -31.83 -3.75
CA ASN A 299 21.97 -31.88 -4.00
C ASN A 299 21.36 -30.47 -4.18
N LEU A 300 21.92 -29.46 -3.51
CA LEU A 300 21.57 -28.06 -3.74
C LEU A 300 22.03 -27.60 -5.13
N ASP A 301 23.22 -28.05 -5.57
CA ASP A 301 23.73 -27.76 -6.93
C ASP A 301 22.82 -28.35 -8.03
N LEU A 302 22.18 -29.51 -7.78
CA LEU A 302 21.18 -30.08 -8.69
C LEU A 302 19.92 -29.21 -8.82
N LEU A 303 19.53 -28.50 -7.77
CA LEU A 303 18.41 -27.56 -7.83
C LEU A 303 18.76 -26.31 -8.64
N SER A 304 19.98 -25.80 -8.50
CA SER A 304 20.44 -24.62 -9.23
C SER A 304 20.63 -24.87 -10.74
N MET A 305 21.03 -26.08 -11.11
CA MET A 305 21.21 -26.50 -12.53
C MET A 305 19.87 -26.65 -13.29
N ASN A 306 18.74 -26.70 -12.61
CA ASN A 306 17.43 -26.91 -13.23
C ASN A 306 16.65 -25.62 -13.48
N GLU A 307 17.30 -24.49 -13.75
CA GLU A 307 16.67 -23.18 -14.08
C GLU A 307 15.73 -22.60 -13.02
N TYR A 308 15.86 -22.98 -11.78
CA TYR A 308 15.01 -22.49 -10.69
C TYR A 308 15.56 -21.22 -10.04
N GLY A 309 16.35 -20.39 -10.67
CA GLY A 309 16.84 -19.11 -10.16
C GLY A 309 16.78 -18.98 -8.63
N MET A 310 17.68 -19.67 -7.95
CA MET A 310 17.84 -19.54 -6.49
C MET A 310 18.95 -18.56 -6.17
#